data_8cf636f9732afa0dc238349597f1dab9
#
_entry.id   8cf636f9732afa0dc238349597f1dab9
#
_cell.length_a   1.000
_cell.length_b   1.000
_cell.length_c   1.000
_cell.angle_alpha   90.00
_cell.angle_beta   90.00
_cell.angle_gamma   90.00
#
_symmetry.space_group_name_H-M   'P 1'
#
loop_
_entity.id
_entity.type
_entity.pdbx_description
1 polymer ?
#
loop_
_entity_poly.entity_id
_entity_poly.type
_entity_poly.pdbx_seq_one_letter_code
_entity_poly.pdbx_strand_id
1 'polypeptide(L)'
;DDLSRGLGDVYKRQVLSNDLSPYLKQHKDNPVNWQIWSRETLEFSKKNKKPILLSIGYASCHWCHVMAHESFEDTETANLMNQLFVNIKVDREERPDLDFIFQSSFQLFNQTGGGWPLTMFLDENGVPFMGGTYFPKETKHGLPSFKEVLKKVSDSYKEQRENIIKQKDLIIKNLDLKKNSVLKQDLEPILEVTLSHLDEIKGGYKGSPKFPTFNLYETLFYFYNKSKDKKYLKPIQLIIKQLCSKGIYDHVEGGIARYTVDENWVIPHFCLLYTSPSPRDRSSS
;
A
#
# COMPACT_ATOMS: atom_id res chain seq x y z
N ASP A 1 16.72 7.95 -36.07
CA ASP A 1 15.43 7.57 -35.43
C ASP A 1 15.61 6.78 -34.12
N ASP A 2 16.68 6.06 -33.95
CA ASP A 2 16.92 5.26 -32.71
C ASP A 2 17.43 6.11 -31.54
N LEU A 3 18.18 7.18 -31.80
CA LEU A 3 18.64 8.13 -30.76
C LEU A 3 17.50 8.99 -30.18
N SER A 4 16.48 9.31 -30.97
CA SER A 4 15.32 10.06 -30.50
C SER A 4 14.39 9.21 -29.61
N ARG A 5 14.32 7.91 -29.85
CA ARG A 5 13.61 6.95 -28.98
C ARG A 5 14.31 6.78 -27.63
N GLY A 6 15.64 6.66 -27.63
CA GLY A 6 16.42 6.51 -26.40
C GLY A 6 16.38 7.74 -25.49
N LEU A 7 16.44 8.96 -26.05
CA LEU A 7 16.33 10.21 -25.29
C LEU A 7 14.92 10.40 -24.69
N GLY A 8 13.88 10.04 -25.45
CA GLY A 8 12.49 10.09 -24.93
C GLY A 8 12.25 9.13 -23.77
N ASP A 9 12.86 7.95 -23.78
CA ASP A 9 12.74 6.96 -22.72
C ASP A 9 13.55 7.33 -21.47
N VAL A 10 14.73 7.94 -21.64
CA VAL A 10 15.54 8.48 -20.53
C VAL A 10 14.80 9.63 -19.84
N TYR A 11 14.17 10.53 -20.59
CA TYR A 11 13.41 11.65 -20.04
C TYR A 11 12.16 11.17 -19.25
N LYS A 12 11.52 10.11 -19.72
CA LYS A 12 10.38 9.48 -19.01
C LYS A 12 10.75 8.79 -17.70
N ARG A 13 11.98 8.23 -17.62
CA ARG A 13 12.49 7.59 -16.39
C ARG A 13 12.84 8.59 -15.27
N GLN A 14 13.03 9.88 -15.59
CA GLN A 14 13.39 10.90 -14.61
C GLN A 14 12.20 11.44 -13.79
N VAL A 15 10.95 11.06 -14.12
CA VAL A 15 9.76 11.58 -13.43
C VAL A 15 9.82 11.29 -11.93
N LEU A 16 10.17 10.07 -11.53
CA LEU A 16 10.24 9.70 -10.11
C LEU A 16 11.48 10.23 -9.39
N SER A 17 12.57 10.56 -10.08
CA SER A 17 13.78 11.09 -9.44
C SER A 17 13.59 12.49 -8.88
N ASN A 18 12.68 13.28 -9.47
CA ASN A 18 12.35 14.63 -9.04
C ASN A 18 11.22 14.70 -8.01
N ASP A 19 10.61 13.56 -7.67
CA ASP A 19 9.55 13.48 -6.68
C ASP A 19 10.11 13.68 -5.25
N LEU A 20 9.26 14.07 -4.30
CA LEU A 20 9.65 14.22 -2.90
C LEU A 20 9.52 12.91 -2.12
N SER A 21 8.63 12.01 -2.56
CA SER A 21 8.38 10.73 -1.92
C SER A 21 9.63 9.84 -1.86
N PRO A 22 10.06 9.40 -0.67
CA PRO A 22 11.14 8.41 -0.54
C PRO A 22 10.79 7.09 -1.25
N TYR A 23 9.52 6.68 -1.21
CA TYR A 23 9.06 5.48 -1.87
C TYR A 23 9.15 5.56 -3.39
N LEU A 24 8.70 6.66 -4.00
CA LEU A 24 8.80 6.84 -5.44
C LEU A 24 10.26 6.89 -5.90
N LYS A 25 11.14 7.54 -5.13
CA LYS A 25 12.58 7.58 -5.41
C LYS A 25 13.24 6.20 -5.39
N GLN A 26 12.78 5.24 -4.61
CA GLN A 26 13.28 3.86 -4.62
C GLN A 26 13.08 3.17 -5.98
N HIS A 27 12.11 3.64 -6.76
CA HIS A 27 11.77 3.09 -8.07
C HIS A 27 12.31 3.89 -9.27
N LYS A 28 13.11 4.94 -9.04
CA LYS A 28 13.62 5.84 -10.09
C LYS A 28 14.48 5.14 -11.14
N ASP A 29 15.23 4.11 -10.71
CA ASP A 29 16.18 3.38 -11.54
C ASP A 29 15.58 2.09 -12.15
N ASN A 30 14.30 1.79 -11.88
CA ASN A 30 13.64 0.64 -12.49
C ASN A 30 13.57 0.78 -14.02
N PRO A 31 13.69 -0.33 -14.79
CA PRO A 31 13.48 -0.32 -16.24
C PRO A 31 12.01 -0.04 -16.64
N VAL A 32 11.08 -0.05 -15.69
CA VAL A 32 9.67 0.33 -15.90
C VAL A 32 9.57 1.84 -16.08
N ASN A 33 8.83 2.28 -17.11
CA ASN A 33 8.55 3.70 -17.35
C ASN A 33 7.45 4.21 -16.41
N TRP A 34 7.79 4.34 -15.12
CA TRP A 34 6.88 4.81 -14.11
C TRP A 34 6.47 6.26 -14.30
N GLN A 35 5.18 6.53 -14.14
CA GLN A 35 4.58 7.86 -14.11
C GLN A 35 3.98 8.10 -12.73
N ILE A 36 3.76 9.37 -12.38
CA ILE A 36 2.96 9.75 -11.22
C ILE A 36 1.47 9.82 -11.62
N TRP A 37 0.58 9.74 -10.63
CA TRP A 37 -0.83 10.00 -10.84
C TRP A 37 -1.05 11.50 -11.08
N SER A 38 -1.25 11.87 -12.33
CA SER A 38 -1.47 13.25 -12.74
C SER A 38 -2.50 13.32 -13.86
N ARG A 39 -3.03 14.52 -14.08
CA ARG A 39 -3.97 14.78 -15.18
C ARG A 39 -3.32 14.47 -16.53
N GLU A 40 -2.07 14.87 -16.70
CA GLU A 40 -1.30 14.67 -17.93
C GLU A 40 -1.12 13.17 -18.22
N THR A 41 -0.83 12.36 -17.21
CA THR A 41 -0.69 10.91 -17.35
C THR A 41 -2.02 10.25 -17.73
N LEU A 42 -3.14 10.69 -17.14
CA LEU A 42 -4.46 10.18 -17.48
C LEU A 42 -4.88 10.61 -18.90
N GLU A 43 -4.64 11.85 -19.29
CA GLU A 43 -4.87 12.33 -20.66
C GLU A 43 -4.02 11.59 -21.70
N PHE A 44 -2.76 11.28 -21.37
CA PHE A 44 -1.89 10.44 -22.20
C PHE A 44 -2.45 9.03 -22.39
N SER A 45 -2.90 8.38 -21.31
CA SER A 45 -3.54 7.07 -21.37
C SER A 45 -4.78 7.10 -22.27
N LYS A 46 -5.65 8.08 -22.07
CA LYS A 46 -6.87 8.28 -22.84
C LYS A 46 -6.60 8.53 -24.33
N LYS A 47 -5.66 9.41 -24.65
CA LYS A 47 -5.27 9.74 -26.03
C LYS A 47 -4.75 8.51 -26.77
N ASN A 48 -3.98 7.68 -26.10
CA ASN A 48 -3.38 6.46 -26.67
C ASN A 48 -4.28 5.22 -26.53
N LYS A 49 -5.46 5.34 -25.91
CA LYS A 49 -6.39 4.22 -25.63
C LYS A 49 -5.69 3.04 -24.95
N LYS A 50 -4.77 3.33 -24.06
CA LYS A 50 -3.89 2.37 -23.41
C LYS A 50 -4.32 2.20 -21.94
N PRO A 51 -4.56 0.96 -21.46
CA PRO A 51 -4.96 0.73 -20.09
C PRO A 51 -3.82 1.13 -19.12
N ILE A 52 -4.20 1.40 -17.87
CA ILE A 52 -3.27 1.79 -16.82
C ILE A 52 -2.99 0.60 -15.91
N LEU A 53 -1.71 0.39 -15.57
CA LEU A 53 -1.28 -0.44 -14.47
C LEU A 53 -0.91 0.50 -13.32
N LEU A 54 -1.67 0.46 -12.24
CA LEU A 54 -1.47 1.25 -11.04
C LEU A 54 -0.86 0.38 -9.94
N SER A 55 0.29 0.78 -9.41
CA SER A 55 0.94 0.11 -8.27
C SER A 55 1.02 1.05 -7.08
N ILE A 56 0.34 0.69 -6.00
CA ILE A 56 0.31 1.46 -4.75
C ILE A 56 1.09 0.72 -3.66
N GLY A 57 1.91 1.44 -2.93
CA GLY A 57 2.69 0.92 -1.83
C GLY A 57 3.20 2.03 -0.93
N TYR A 58 4.23 1.74 -0.14
CA TYR A 58 4.87 2.69 0.76
C TYR A 58 6.31 2.26 1.09
N ALA A 59 7.13 3.17 1.61
CA ALA A 59 8.57 2.95 1.78
C ALA A 59 8.93 1.74 2.65
N SER A 60 8.19 1.49 3.72
CA SER A 60 8.41 0.37 4.65
C SER A 60 7.56 -0.86 4.37
N CYS A 61 7.13 -1.06 3.12
CA CYS A 61 6.32 -2.20 2.70
C CYS A 61 7.21 -3.36 2.24
N HIS A 62 7.33 -4.41 3.05
CA HIS A 62 8.16 -5.57 2.71
C HIS A 62 7.81 -6.20 1.37
N TRP A 63 6.53 -6.56 1.15
CA TRP A 63 6.09 -7.20 -0.09
C TRP A 63 6.18 -6.28 -1.32
N CYS A 64 6.18 -4.94 -1.10
CA CYS A 64 6.44 -4.00 -2.18
C CYS A 64 7.90 -4.09 -2.65
N HIS A 65 8.86 -4.25 -1.73
CA HIS A 65 10.26 -4.47 -2.05
C HIS A 65 10.48 -5.81 -2.75
N VAL A 66 9.85 -6.88 -2.25
CA VAL A 66 9.90 -8.21 -2.89
C VAL A 66 9.43 -8.12 -4.34
N MET A 67 8.26 -7.51 -4.59
CA MET A 67 7.73 -7.35 -5.96
C MET A 67 8.60 -6.45 -6.84
N ALA A 68 9.26 -5.43 -6.25
CA ALA A 68 10.20 -4.57 -6.97
C ALA A 68 11.40 -5.39 -7.49
N HIS A 69 12.06 -6.13 -6.61
CA HIS A 69 13.20 -6.96 -6.98
C HIS A 69 12.85 -8.08 -7.95
N GLU A 70 11.72 -8.75 -7.74
CA GLU A 70 11.32 -9.87 -8.59
C GLU A 70 10.80 -9.44 -9.97
N SER A 71 10.10 -8.30 -10.06
CA SER A 71 9.34 -7.94 -11.26
C SER A 71 9.69 -6.58 -11.84
N PHE A 72 9.84 -5.51 -11.02
CA PHE A 72 10.03 -4.16 -11.56
C PHE A 72 11.47 -3.87 -11.98
N GLU A 73 12.44 -4.62 -11.44
CA GLU A 73 13.87 -4.58 -11.82
C GLU A 73 14.18 -5.56 -12.95
N ASP A 74 13.27 -6.51 -13.24
CA ASP A 74 13.40 -7.47 -14.33
C ASP A 74 13.11 -6.80 -15.68
N THR A 75 14.11 -6.74 -16.56
CA THR A 75 14.00 -6.05 -17.85
C THR A 75 12.90 -6.64 -18.74
N GLU A 76 12.72 -7.96 -18.74
CA GLU A 76 11.71 -8.62 -19.56
C GLU A 76 10.29 -8.24 -19.09
N THR A 77 10.04 -8.30 -17.79
CA THR A 77 8.78 -7.90 -17.18
C THR A 77 8.51 -6.40 -17.41
N ALA A 78 9.53 -5.57 -17.21
CA ALA A 78 9.42 -4.13 -17.43
C ALA A 78 9.09 -3.78 -18.89
N ASN A 79 9.71 -4.43 -19.85
CA ASN A 79 9.42 -4.24 -21.27
C ASN A 79 7.95 -4.61 -21.58
N LEU A 80 7.45 -5.71 -21.02
CA LEU A 80 6.06 -6.11 -21.18
C LEU A 80 5.10 -5.08 -20.54
N MET A 81 5.40 -4.62 -19.32
CA MET A 81 4.64 -3.55 -18.66
C MET A 81 4.62 -2.28 -19.52
N ASN A 82 5.78 -1.84 -20.01
CA ASN A 82 5.92 -0.63 -20.82
C ASN A 82 5.19 -0.75 -22.16
N GLN A 83 5.16 -1.93 -22.75
CA GLN A 83 4.45 -2.18 -24.00
C GLN A 83 2.94 -2.15 -23.82
N LEU A 84 2.44 -2.80 -22.77
CA LEU A 84 0.99 -3.07 -22.61
C LEU A 84 0.26 -1.98 -21.84
N PHE A 85 0.91 -1.26 -20.91
CA PHE A 85 0.26 -0.35 -19.96
C PHE A 85 0.92 1.01 -19.88
N VAL A 86 0.17 2.01 -19.43
CA VAL A 86 0.70 3.21 -18.80
C VAL A 86 0.92 2.87 -17.33
N ASN A 87 2.19 2.85 -16.87
CA ASN A 87 2.55 2.39 -15.54
C ASN A 87 2.56 3.56 -14.57
N ILE A 88 1.69 3.55 -13.56
CA ILE A 88 1.60 4.59 -12.54
C ILE A 88 2.03 4.03 -11.19
N LYS A 89 2.94 4.75 -10.52
CA LYS A 89 3.37 4.43 -9.15
C LYS A 89 2.78 5.45 -8.18
N VAL A 90 2.25 4.96 -7.05
CA VAL A 90 1.63 5.80 -6.02
C VAL A 90 2.18 5.45 -4.65
N ASP A 91 2.59 6.47 -3.92
CA ASP A 91 2.88 6.39 -2.49
C ASP A 91 1.58 6.63 -1.71
N ARG A 92 1.13 5.62 -0.97
CA ARG A 92 -0.08 5.75 -0.14
C ARG A 92 0.08 6.75 1.01
N GLU A 93 1.31 7.01 1.44
CA GLU A 93 1.57 7.96 2.53
C GLU A 93 1.40 9.41 2.07
N GLU A 94 1.64 9.68 0.78
CA GLU A 94 1.36 10.99 0.17
C GLU A 94 -0.04 11.09 -0.44
N ARG A 95 -0.57 9.97 -0.97
CA ARG A 95 -1.87 9.91 -1.63
C ARG A 95 -2.81 8.88 -0.98
N PRO A 96 -3.16 9.06 0.32
CA PRO A 96 -4.09 8.19 1.02
C PRO A 96 -5.50 8.19 0.41
N ASP A 97 -5.87 9.25 -0.29
CA ASP A 97 -7.10 9.37 -1.07
C ASP A 97 -7.18 8.31 -2.16
N LEU A 98 -6.11 8.15 -2.95
CA LEU A 98 -6.04 7.14 -4.00
C LEU A 98 -5.99 5.73 -3.42
N ASP A 99 -5.18 5.53 -2.37
CA ASP A 99 -5.11 4.24 -1.69
C ASP A 99 -6.50 3.81 -1.21
N PHE A 100 -7.25 4.69 -0.55
CA PHE A 100 -8.59 4.39 -0.06
C PHE A 100 -9.56 4.01 -1.19
N ILE A 101 -9.58 4.77 -2.29
CA ILE A 101 -10.46 4.52 -3.43
C ILE A 101 -10.14 3.15 -4.06
N PHE A 102 -8.87 2.85 -4.30
CA PHE A 102 -8.48 1.63 -4.98
C PHE A 102 -8.50 0.39 -4.08
N GLN A 103 -8.25 0.51 -2.76
CA GLN A 103 -8.50 -0.55 -1.80
C GLN A 103 -10.00 -0.90 -1.72
N SER A 104 -10.86 0.12 -1.71
CA SER A 104 -12.32 -0.06 -1.74
C SER A 104 -12.78 -0.75 -3.02
N SER A 105 -12.22 -0.34 -4.16
CA SER A 105 -12.50 -0.99 -5.46
C SER A 105 -12.04 -2.44 -5.48
N PHE A 106 -10.84 -2.73 -4.93
CA PHE A 106 -10.32 -4.08 -4.81
C PHE A 106 -11.25 -4.97 -3.98
N GLN A 107 -11.73 -4.46 -2.85
CA GLN A 107 -12.65 -5.18 -1.97
C GLN A 107 -13.99 -5.49 -2.67
N LEU A 108 -14.49 -4.58 -3.50
CA LEU A 108 -15.71 -4.83 -4.30
C LEU A 108 -15.53 -5.97 -5.30
N PHE A 109 -14.34 -6.09 -5.95
CA PHE A 109 -14.08 -7.13 -6.93
C PHE A 109 -13.81 -8.50 -6.31
N ASN A 110 -13.05 -8.53 -5.23
CA ASN A 110 -12.50 -9.77 -4.68
C ASN A 110 -13.23 -10.27 -3.43
N GLN A 111 -14.14 -9.45 -2.85
CA GLN A 111 -14.86 -9.76 -1.60
C GLN A 111 -13.93 -10.12 -0.42
N THR A 112 -12.67 -9.70 -0.51
CA THR A 112 -11.63 -9.91 0.50
C THR A 112 -10.96 -8.59 0.83
N GLY A 113 -10.34 -8.52 1.98
CA GLY A 113 -9.50 -7.36 2.34
C GLY A 113 -8.36 -7.19 1.35
N GLY A 114 -7.99 -5.95 1.07
CA GLY A 114 -6.83 -5.63 0.26
C GLY A 114 -5.52 -5.75 1.04
N GLY A 115 -4.47 -5.15 0.50
CA GLY A 115 -3.14 -5.16 1.09
C GLY A 115 -2.15 -4.39 0.22
N TRP A 116 -0.88 -4.44 0.61
CA TRP A 116 0.20 -3.82 -0.16
C TRP A 116 1.31 -4.83 -0.45
N PRO A 117 1.88 -4.76 -1.70
CA PRO A 117 1.52 -3.84 -2.77
C PRO A 117 0.10 -4.04 -3.26
N LEU A 118 -0.59 -2.96 -3.63
CA LEU A 118 -1.85 -3.05 -4.34
C LEU A 118 -1.58 -2.81 -5.83
N THR A 119 -1.96 -3.77 -6.66
CA THR A 119 -1.83 -3.68 -8.13
C THR A 119 -3.23 -3.61 -8.73
N MET A 120 -3.55 -2.50 -9.39
CA MET A 120 -4.85 -2.30 -10.03
C MET A 120 -4.68 -2.09 -11.52
N PHE A 121 -5.60 -2.63 -12.29
CA PHE A 121 -5.70 -2.41 -13.73
C PHE A 121 -6.91 -1.52 -14.00
N LEU A 122 -6.66 -0.39 -14.66
CA LEU A 122 -7.67 0.62 -14.93
C LEU A 122 -7.85 0.78 -16.45
N ASP A 123 -9.05 1.18 -16.85
CA ASP A 123 -9.28 1.62 -18.22
C ASP A 123 -8.53 2.94 -18.52
N GLU A 124 -8.57 3.40 -19.75
CA GLU A 124 -7.94 4.65 -20.17
C GLU A 124 -8.54 5.91 -19.52
N ASN A 125 -9.64 5.78 -18.80
CA ASN A 125 -10.25 6.87 -18.04
C ASN A 125 -9.95 6.79 -16.55
N GLY A 126 -9.13 5.81 -16.10
CA GLY A 126 -8.75 5.62 -14.72
C GLY A 126 -9.78 4.82 -13.89
N VAL A 127 -10.73 4.14 -14.55
CA VAL A 127 -11.73 3.32 -13.86
C VAL A 127 -11.20 1.90 -13.68
N PRO A 128 -11.14 1.37 -12.44
CA PRO A 128 -10.62 0.05 -12.18
C PRO A 128 -11.55 -1.05 -12.73
N PHE A 129 -10.98 -2.12 -13.28
CA PHE A 129 -11.71 -3.28 -13.77
C PHE A 129 -11.16 -4.61 -13.26
N MET A 130 -9.93 -4.62 -12.77
CA MET A 130 -9.28 -5.78 -12.17
C MET A 130 -8.24 -5.32 -11.14
N GLY A 131 -7.94 -6.18 -10.15
CA GLY A 131 -6.89 -5.90 -9.18
C GLY A 131 -6.36 -7.15 -8.51
N GLY A 132 -5.19 -7.01 -7.93
CA GLY A 132 -4.51 -7.99 -7.10
C GLY A 132 -3.60 -7.28 -6.11
N THR A 133 -2.98 -8.05 -5.24
CA THR A 133 -1.94 -7.53 -4.35
C THR A 133 -0.56 -7.86 -4.91
N TYR A 134 0.14 -8.81 -4.35
CA TYR A 134 1.42 -9.28 -4.82
C TYR A 134 1.24 -10.31 -5.95
N PHE A 135 2.08 -10.22 -6.98
CA PHE A 135 2.21 -11.22 -8.04
C PHE A 135 3.67 -11.68 -8.13
N PRO A 136 3.95 -12.98 -8.04
CA PRO A 136 5.30 -13.51 -8.13
C PRO A 136 5.86 -13.40 -9.57
N LYS A 137 7.18 -13.39 -9.71
CA LYS A 137 7.86 -13.41 -11.02
C LYS A 137 7.51 -14.69 -11.81
N GLU A 138 7.49 -15.83 -11.11
CA GLU A 138 7.15 -17.13 -11.67
C GLU A 138 5.93 -17.71 -10.96
N THR A 139 5.20 -18.60 -11.63
CA THR A 139 4.03 -19.27 -11.03
C THR A 139 4.44 -19.99 -9.75
N LYS A 140 3.89 -19.56 -8.62
CA LYS A 140 4.28 -20.02 -7.28
C LYS A 140 3.10 -20.00 -6.33
N HIS A 141 3.01 -21.00 -5.46
CA HIS A 141 1.95 -21.11 -4.45
C HIS A 141 0.51 -21.00 -4.99
N GLY A 142 0.28 -21.49 -6.21
CA GLY A 142 -1.02 -21.41 -6.89
C GLY A 142 -1.36 -20.03 -7.47
N LEU A 143 -0.46 -19.05 -7.38
CA LEU A 143 -0.57 -17.75 -8.02
C LEU A 143 0.10 -17.77 -9.39
N PRO A 144 -0.54 -17.20 -10.44
CA PRO A 144 0.08 -17.05 -11.77
C PRO A 144 1.27 -16.10 -11.70
N SER A 145 2.21 -16.23 -12.63
CA SER A 145 3.31 -15.28 -12.76
C SER A 145 2.79 -13.89 -13.15
N PHE A 146 3.51 -12.86 -12.75
CA PHE A 146 3.12 -11.48 -13.09
C PHE A 146 3.05 -11.26 -14.61
N LYS A 147 3.98 -11.88 -15.38
CA LYS A 147 3.95 -11.82 -16.85
C LYS A 147 2.68 -12.43 -17.45
N GLU A 148 2.21 -13.56 -16.92
CA GLU A 148 0.95 -14.17 -17.35
C GLU A 148 -0.25 -13.27 -17.05
N VAL A 149 -0.27 -12.65 -15.85
CA VAL A 149 -1.31 -11.71 -15.46
C VAL A 149 -1.34 -10.51 -16.41
N LEU A 150 -0.18 -9.88 -16.68
CA LEU A 150 -0.07 -8.74 -17.59
C LEU A 150 -0.64 -9.05 -18.98
N LYS A 151 -0.29 -10.21 -19.55
CA LYS A 151 -0.79 -10.65 -20.87
C LYS A 151 -2.31 -10.86 -20.83
N LYS A 152 -2.80 -11.68 -19.89
CA LYS A 152 -4.23 -12.00 -19.75
C LYS A 152 -5.08 -10.74 -19.56
N VAL A 153 -4.62 -9.81 -18.74
CA VAL A 153 -5.35 -8.55 -18.50
C VAL A 153 -5.38 -7.69 -19.77
N SER A 154 -4.25 -7.57 -20.47
CA SER A 154 -4.19 -6.83 -21.73
C SER A 154 -5.10 -7.43 -22.80
N ASP A 155 -5.15 -8.73 -22.91
CA ASP A 155 -6.01 -9.42 -23.88
C ASP A 155 -7.49 -9.28 -23.49
N SER A 156 -7.83 -9.50 -22.22
CA SER A 156 -9.20 -9.26 -21.72
C SER A 156 -9.66 -7.82 -21.92
N TYR A 157 -8.77 -6.84 -21.72
CA TYR A 157 -9.08 -5.44 -21.97
C TYR A 157 -9.44 -5.17 -23.43
N LYS A 158 -8.73 -5.80 -24.38
CA LYS A 158 -9.00 -5.64 -25.83
C LYS A 158 -10.30 -6.33 -26.24
N GLU A 159 -10.49 -7.56 -25.77
CA GLU A 159 -11.62 -8.43 -26.18
C GLU A 159 -12.94 -8.03 -25.49
N GLN A 160 -12.89 -7.60 -24.24
CA GLN A 160 -14.07 -7.34 -23.40
C GLN A 160 -14.28 -5.86 -23.07
N ARG A 161 -13.71 -4.97 -23.84
CA ARG A 161 -13.75 -3.50 -23.58
C ARG A 161 -15.16 -2.97 -23.35
N GLU A 162 -16.14 -3.43 -24.15
CA GLU A 162 -17.52 -2.98 -23.97
C GLU A 162 -18.14 -3.43 -22.63
N ASN A 163 -17.80 -4.63 -22.16
CA ASN A 163 -18.27 -5.15 -20.89
C ASN A 163 -17.61 -4.39 -19.73
N ILE A 164 -16.33 -4.08 -19.84
CA ILE A 164 -15.59 -3.25 -18.86
C ILE A 164 -16.25 -1.87 -18.75
N ILE A 165 -16.58 -1.25 -19.87
CA ILE A 165 -17.25 0.06 -19.89
C ILE A 165 -18.65 -0.01 -19.26
N LYS A 166 -19.42 -1.07 -19.49
CA LYS A 166 -20.76 -1.25 -18.89
C LYS A 166 -20.69 -1.42 -17.36
N GLN A 167 -19.64 -2.04 -16.83
CA GLN A 167 -19.44 -2.21 -15.39
C GLN A 167 -19.02 -0.91 -14.68
N LYS A 168 -18.50 0.07 -15.43
CA LYS A 168 -18.04 1.36 -14.90
C LYS A 168 -19.07 2.05 -14.02
N ASP A 169 -20.30 2.20 -14.51
CA ASP A 169 -21.35 2.93 -13.80
C ASP A 169 -21.74 2.23 -12.50
N LEU A 170 -21.70 0.89 -12.50
CA LEU A 170 -21.94 0.09 -11.30
C LEU A 170 -20.82 0.29 -10.26
N ILE A 171 -19.57 0.31 -10.70
CA ILE A 171 -18.40 0.53 -9.84
C ILE A 171 -18.46 1.93 -9.24
N ILE A 172 -18.65 2.95 -10.06
CA ILE A 172 -18.73 4.35 -9.61
C ILE A 172 -19.88 4.52 -8.62
N LYS A 173 -21.06 3.95 -8.90
CA LYS A 173 -22.23 4.01 -8.00
C LYS A 173 -21.95 3.34 -6.65
N ASN A 174 -21.22 2.24 -6.63
CA ASN A 174 -20.87 1.53 -5.38
C ASN A 174 -19.74 2.22 -4.61
N LEU A 175 -18.86 2.95 -5.32
CA LEU A 175 -17.81 3.78 -4.73
C LEU A 175 -18.32 5.15 -4.30
N ASP A 176 -19.52 5.55 -4.74
CA ASP A 176 -20.15 6.79 -4.29
C ASP A 176 -20.47 6.67 -2.79
N LEU A 177 -19.44 7.00 -2.01
CA LEU A 177 -19.50 7.01 -0.56
C LEU A 177 -20.59 7.99 -0.18
N LYS A 178 -21.74 7.47 0.25
CA LYS A 178 -22.75 8.29 0.90
C LYS A 178 -22.00 9.19 1.87
N LYS A 179 -22.04 10.49 1.66
CA LYS A 179 -21.63 11.49 2.65
C LYS A 179 -22.53 11.25 3.88
N ASN A 180 -22.16 10.27 4.66
CA ASN A 180 -22.75 10.13 5.98
C ASN A 180 -22.35 11.43 6.69
N SER A 181 -23.35 12.27 6.93
CA SER A 181 -23.18 13.38 7.84
C SER A 181 -22.45 12.83 9.06
N VAL A 182 -21.38 13.49 9.47
CA VAL A 182 -20.67 13.15 10.71
C VAL A 182 -21.69 13.41 11.82
N LEU A 183 -22.55 12.44 12.07
CA LEU A 183 -23.32 12.40 13.28
C LEU A 183 -22.29 12.35 14.41
N LYS A 184 -22.55 13.08 15.50
CA LYS A 184 -21.84 12.87 16.77
C LYS A 184 -22.02 11.42 17.17
N GLN A 185 -21.16 10.55 16.63
CA GLN A 185 -21.20 9.14 16.97
C GLN A 185 -20.57 9.01 18.35
N ASP A 186 -21.27 8.34 19.23
CA ASP A 186 -20.70 7.88 20.47
C ASP A 186 -19.60 6.86 20.13
N LEU A 187 -18.36 7.16 20.50
CA LEU A 187 -17.23 6.28 20.25
C LEU A 187 -17.09 5.15 21.27
N GLU A 188 -17.84 5.20 22.39
CA GLU A 188 -17.74 4.18 23.44
C GLU A 188 -18.05 2.77 22.94
N PRO A 189 -19.11 2.51 22.17
CA PRO A 189 -19.38 1.18 21.64
C PRO A 189 -18.26 0.64 20.75
N ILE A 190 -17.64 1.51 19.95
CA ILE A 190 -16.51 1.14 19.08
C ILE A 190 -15.28 0.77 19.92
N LEU A 191 -15.03 1.52 21.00
CA LEU A 191 -13.94 1.24 21.91
C LEU A 191 -14.15 -0.06 22.69
N GLU A 192 -15.36 -0.39 23.10
CA GLU A 192 -15.65 -1.67 23.76
C GLU A 192 -15.32 -2.86 22.84
N VAL A 193 -15.75 -2.79 21.59
CA VAL A 193 -15.40 -3.81 20.59
C VAL A 193 -13.88 -3.85 20.38
N THR A 194 -13.22 -2.70 20.30
CA THR A 194 -11.76 -2.63 20.15
C THR A 194 -11.04 -3.25 21.34
N LEU A 195 -11.45 -2.93 22.55
CA LEU A 195 -10.88 -3.49 23.81
C LEU A 195 -11.00 -5.03 23.85
N SER A 196 -12.12 -5.59 23.37
CA SER A 196 -12.34 -7.04 23.33
C SER A 196 -11.34 -7.78 22.42
N HIS A 197 -10.76 -7.10 21.43
CA HIS A 197 -9.76 -7.65 20.52
C HIS A 197 -8.32 -7.48 21.02
N LEU A 198 -8.11 -6.76 22.12
CA LEU A 198 -6.79 -6.60 22.70
C LEU A 198 -6.37 -7.85 23.49
N ASP A 199 -5.08 -8.10 23.48
CA ASP A 199 -4.43 -9.17 24.26
C ASP A 199 -4.14 -8.64 25.67
N GLU A 200 -4.85 -9.15 26.65
CA GLU A 200 -4.75 -8.71 28.05
C GLU A 200 -3.46 -9.19 28.74
N ILE A 201 -2.73 -10.14 28.15
CA ILE A 201 -1.49 -10.70 28.69
C ILE A 201 -0.27 -10.14 27.99
N LYS A 202 -0.29 -10.15 26.65
CA LYS A 202 0.84 -9.76 25.81
C LYS A 202 0.76 -8.32 25.34
N GLY A 203 -0.39 -7.66 25.45
CA GLY A 203 -0.64 -6.31 24.90
C GLY A 203 -0.79 -6.29 23.38
N GLY A 204 -1.31 -5.21 22.85
CA GLY A 204 -1.64 -5.08 21.43
C GLY A 204 -2.83 -5.91 21.02
N TYR A 205 -3.10 -6.02 19.73
CA TYR A 205 -4.13 -6.91 19.20
C TYR A 205 -3.71 -8.38 19.39
N LYS A 206 -4.68 -9.28 19.53
CA LYS A 206 -4.45 -10.74 19.60
C LYS A 206 -3.80 -11.26 18.33
N GLY A 207 -2.90 -12.23 18.46
CA GLY A 207 -2.21 -12.89 17.35
C GLY A 207 -0.90 -12.21 16.92
N SER A 208 -0.40 -12.60 15.75
CA SER A 208 0.80 -12.07 15.10
C SER A 208 0.53 -11.78 13.62
N PRO A 209 1.24 -10.83 12.99
CA PRO A 209 2.27 -9.94 13.56
C PRO A 209 1.68 -8.88 14.50
N LYS A 210 2.51 -8.37 15.44
CA LYS A 210 2.10 -7.33 16.40
C LYS A 210 2.61 -5.96 16.01
N PHE A 211 1.69 -5.00 15.92
CA PHE A 211 1.96 -3.59 15.62
C PHE A 211 1.75 -2.71 16.84
N PRO A 212 2.67 -1.77 17.14
CA PRO A 212 2.53 -0.79 18.22
C PRO A 212 1.56 0.33 17.80
N THR A 213 0.29 0.07 17.74
CA THR A 213 -0.81 0.94 17.26
C THR A 213 -0.99 2.18 18.15
N PHE A 214 -0.04 3.13 18.12
CA PHE A 214 0.02 4.29 19.02
C PHE A 214 -1.27 5.11 19.06
N ASN A 215 -1.90 5.36 17.92
CA ASN A 215 -3.15 6.14 17.82
C ASN A 215 -4.28 5.53 18.67
N LEU A 216 -4.33 4.21 18.79
CA LEU A 216 -5.29 3.54 19.65
C LEU A 216 -5.04 3.92 21.13
N TYR A 217 -3.78 3.86 21.58
CA TYR A 217 -3.46 4.15 22.97
C TYR A 217 -3.61 5.63 23.33
N GLU A 218 -3.37 6.53 22.40
CA GLU A 218 -3.71 7.96 22.55
C GLU A 218 -5.22 8.14 22.73
N THR A 219 -6.03 7.45 21.94
CA THR A 219 -7.49 7.47 22.06
C THR A 219 -7.94 6.92 23.41
N LEU A 220 -7.41 5.76 23.83
CA LEU A 220 -7.71 5.18 25.14
C LEU A 220 -7.31 6.12 26.28
N PHE A 221 -6.18 6.82 26.15
CA PHE A 221 -5.73 7.79 27.16
C PHE A 221 -6.65 9.01 27.24
N TYR A 222 -7.14 9.50 26.11
CA TYR A 222 -8.16 10.54 26.07
C TYR A 222 -9.42 10.13 26.83
N PHE A 223 -9.94 8.90 26.59
CA PHE A 223 -11.13 8.40 27.27
C PHE A 223 -10.88 8.12 28.76
N TYR A 224 -9.69 7.64 29.13
CA TYR A 224 -9.30 7.54 30.54
C TYR A 224 -9.30 8.90 31.23
N ASN A 225 -8.74 9.91 30.60
CA ASN A 225 -8.74 11.27 31.20
C ASN A 225 -10.13 11.84 31.41
N LYS A 226 -11.08 11.52 30.52
CA LYS A 226 -12.46 11.96 30.58
C LYS A 226 -13.28 11.20 31.64
N SER A 227 -13.16 9.89 31.68
CA SER A 227 -14.01 9.01 32.54
C SER A 227 -13.34 8.54 33.83
N LYS A 228 -11.99 8.56 33.89
CA LYS A 228 -11.16 7.94 34.92
C LYS A 228 -11.34 6.41 35.05
N ASP A 229 -11.99 5.77 34.08
CA ASP A 229 -12.19 4.33 34.08
C ASP A 229 -10.91 3.60 33.75
N LYS A 230 -10.50 2.73 34.66
CA LYS A 230 -9.24 1.94 34.55
C LYS A 230 -9.25 0.95 33.41
N LYS A 231 -10.42 0.61 32.81
CA LYS A 231 -10.49 -0.26 31.62
C LYS A 231 -9.68 0.31 30.45
N TYR A 232 -9.61 1.64 30.31
CA TYR A 232 -8.81 2.32 29.29
C TYR A 232 -7.33 2.41 29.65
N LEU A 233 -7.00 2.50 30.95
CA LEU A 233 -5.62 2.66 31.40
C LEU A 233 -4.81 1.36 31.38
N LYS A 234 -5.43 0.22 31.73
CA LYS A 234 -4.74 -1.08 31.79
C LYS A 234 -4.04 -1.48 30.49
N PRO A 235 -4.69 -1.40 29.30
CA PRO A 235 -4.04 -1.73 28.05
C PRO A 235 -2.85 -0.81 27.73
N ILE A 236 -2.92 0.47 28.11
CA ILE A 236 -1.83 1.44 27.91
C ILE A 236 -0.62 1.06 28.76
N GLN A 237 -0.82 0.76 30.05
CA GLN A 237 0.27 0.36 30.95
C GLN A 237 0.93 -0.93 30.47
N LEU A 238 0.12 -1.89 29.99
CA LEU A 238 0.63 -3.17 29.49
C LEU A 238 1.46 -2.96 28.22
N ILE A 239 0.97 -2.20 27.24
CA ILE A 239 1.71 -2.01 25.99
C ILE A 239 3.02 -1.24 26.22
N ILE A 240 3.02 -0.21 27.05
CA ILE A 240 4.26 0.52 27.41
C ILE A 240 5.28 -0.43 28.02
N LYS A 241 4.87 -1.27 28.95
CA LYS A 241 5.74 -2.29 29.56
C LYS A 241 6.34 -3.22 28.50
N GLN A 242 5.52 -3.72 27.58
CA GLN A 242 5.99 -4.63 26.52
C GLN A 242 6.95 -3.92 25.56
N LEU A 243 6.59 -2.74 25.08
CA LEU A 243 7.42 -1.99 24.15
C LEU A 243 8.78 -1.61 24.74
N CYS A 244 8.83 -1.22 26.03
CA CYS A 244 10.08 -0.82 26.68
C CYS A 244 10.96 -1.98 27.13
N SER A 245 10.44 -3.22 27.24
CA SER A 245 11.18 -4.35 27.82
C SER A 245 11.47 -5.49 26.84
N LYS A 246 10.97 -5.41 25.60
CA LYS A 246 11.06 -6.50 24.62
C LYS A 246 11.91 -6.10 23.40
N GLY A 247 12.17 -7.07 22.53
CA GLY A 247 13.05 -6.91 21.37
C GLY A 247 12.54 -5.96 20.28
N ILE A 248 11.28 -5.50 20.34
CA ILE A 248 10.79 -4.46 19.44
C ILE A 248 11.46 -3.11 19.67
N TYR A 249 11.98 -2.87 20.87
CA TYR A 249 12.74 -1.66 21.21
C TYR A 249 14.24 -1.92 21.05
N ASP A 250 14.91 -1.02 20.35
CA ASP A 250 16.37 -1.03 20.28
C ASP A 250 16.96 -0.47 21.58
N HIS A 251 17.51 -1.38 22.40
CA HIS A 251 18.09 -1.04 23.71
C HIS A 251 19.48 -0.40 23.62
N VAL A 252 20.10 -0.35 22.43
CA VAL A 252 21.44 0.22 22.20
C VAL A 252 21.33 1.65 21.67
N GLU A 253 20.67 1.81 20.52
CA GLU A 253 20.55 3.12 19.86
C GLU A 253 19.23 3.82 20.16
N GLY A 254 18.28 3.10 20.68
CA GLY A 254 16.92 3.56 20.95
C GLY A 254 16.06 3.58 19.70
N GLY A 255 14.76 3.47 19.91
CA GLY A 255 13.77 3.44 18.82
C GLY A 255 12.91 2.20 18.89
N ILE A 256 11.77 2.24 18.22
CA ILE A 256 10.81 1.12 18.17
C ILE A 256 10.70 0.65 16.74
N ALA A 257 10.94 -0.64 16.50
CA ALA A 257 10.73 -1.25 15.20
C ALA A 257 9.25 -1.16 14.78
N ARG A 258 8.98 -1.18 13.49
CA ARG A 258 7.63 -1.00 12.94
C ARG A 258 6.63 -2.04 13.47
N TYR A 259 7.03 -3.30 13.55
CA TYR A 259 6.24 -4.41 14.11
C TYR A 259 7.12 -5.62 14.41
N THR A 260 6.58 -6.57 15.18
CA THR A 260 7.20 -7.88 15.39
C THR A 260 6.47 -8.96 14.62
N VAL A 261 7.21 -9.95 14.13
CA VAL A 261 6.64 -11.10 13.41
C VAL A 261 6.02 -12.12 14.37
N ASP A 262 6.41 -12.08 15.63
CA ASP A 262 5.89 -12.90 16.71
C ASP A 262 4.87 -12.17 17.60
N GLU A 263 4.12 -12.91 18.37
CA GLU A 263 3.09 -12.37 19.28
C GLU A 263 3.63 -11.85 20.62
N ASN A 264 4.92 -12.08 20.92
CA ASN A 264 5.54 -11.77 22.23
C ASN A 264 6.37 -10.48 22.22
N TRP A 265 6.37 -9.71 21.12
CA TRP A 265 7.14 -8.48 20.93
C TRP A 265 8.66 -8.65 20.91
N VAL A 266 9.15 -9.86 20.58
CA VAL A 266 10.56 -10.21 20.69
C VAL A 266 11.31 -10.08 19.38
N ILE A 267 10.73 -10.51 18.27
CA ILE A 267 11.39 -10.61 16.96
C ILE A 267 10.90 -9.49 16.04
N PRO A 268 11.63 -8.37 15.94
CA PRO A 268 11.27 -7.31 15.00
C PRO A 268 11.42 -7.78 13.56
N HIS A 269 10.66 -7.17 12.65
CA HIS A 269 10.79 -7.48 11.23
C HIS A 269 12.05 -6.82 10.66
N PHE A 270 13.15 -7.57 10.63
CA PHE A 270 14.50 -7.07 10.34
C PHE A 270 14.64 -6.40 8.95
N CYS A 271 13.95 -6.91 7.94
CA CYS A 271 14.02 -6.30 6.60
C CYS A 271 13.62 -4.81 6.59
N LEU A 272 12.75 -4.39 7.51
CA LEU A 272 12.26 -3.01 7.57
C LEU A 272 13.17 -2.07 8.37
N LEU A 273 14.14 -2.60 9.12
CA LEU A 273 15.14 -1.77 9.83
C LEU A 273 15.99 -0.95 8.84
N TYR A 274 16.24 -1.50 7.65
CA TYR A 274 17.03 -0.85 6.60
C TYR A 274 16.20 -0.02 5.62
N THR A 275 14.91 -0.32 5.46
CA THR A 275 14.04 0.30 4.45
C THR A 275 13.10 1.35 5.02
N SER A 276 13.01 1.44 6.36
CA SER A 276 12.21 2.45 7.07
C SER A 276 13.14 3.34 7.92
N PRO A 277 13.78 4.36 7.31
CA PRO A 277 14.72 5.19 8.02
C PRO A 277 14.05 5.89 9.21
N SER A 278 14.64 5.73 10.38
CA SER A 278 14.24 6.46 11.57
C SER A 278 14.48 7.97 11.38
N PRO A 279 13.68 8.85 11.98
CA PRO A 279 14.01 10.27 12.02
C PRO A 279 15.42 10.58 12.54
N ARG A 280 16.03 9.67 13.32
CA ARG A 280 17.41 9.78 13.80
C ARG A 280 18.46 9.53 12.71
N ASP A 281 18.16 8.71 11.71
CA ASP A 281 19.09 8.41 10.62
C ASP A 281 19.33 9.62 9.70
N ARG A 282 18.43 10.62 9.76
CA ARG A 282 18.56 11.88 9.01
C ARG A 282 19.53 12.89 9.62
N SER A 283 19.97 12.68 10.85
CA SER A 283 20.88 13.61 11.55
C SER A 283 22.37 13.31 11.33
N SER A 284 22.70 12.25 10.59
CA SER A 284 24.07 11.79 10.33
C SER A 284 24.50 11.94 8.85
N SER A 285 23.74 12.68 8.03
CA SER A 285 24.10 12.99 6.64
C SER A 285 24.35 14.49 6.43
#